data_b4d5ed52a5148d7fa444bfbd8cad3345
#
_entry.id   b4d5ed52a5148d7fa444bfbd8cad3345
#
_cell.length_a   1.000
_cell.length_b   1.000
_cell.length_c   1.000
_cell.angle_alpha   90.00
_cell.angle_beta   90.00
_cell.angle_gamma   90.00
#
_symmetry.space_group_name_H-M   'P 1'
#
loop_
_entity.id
_entity.type
_entity.pdbx_description
1 polymer ?
#
loop_
_entity_poly.entity_id
_entity_poly.type
_entity_poly.pdbx_seq_one_letter_code
_entity_poly.pdbx_strand_id
1 'polypeptide(L)'
;MKLSIRIAVIAALLMWIPFYLNTYYLKKISIEDIPETGQWVQLEDGNIFFTWHYPKEPSKDKIVVLVHGFSSPQFVWDGIAELLVDAGYSVLAYDHFGRGYSERPRIKYDHDLYIRALNGLLESQSIDTPVHLVGYSMGGAVIAHFADSHGEKVKSVSLIAPAGTMIK
;
A
#
# COMPACT_ATOMS: atom_id res chain seq x y z
N MET A 1 35.48 14.91 36.16
CA MET A 1 34.69 15.63 35.18
C MET A 1 35.13 15.42 33.72
N LYS A 2 36.40 15.52 33.35
CA LYS A 2 36.89 15.34 31.98
C LYS A 2 36.70 13.92 31.40
N LEU A 3 36.79 12.87 32.20
CA LEU A 3 36.64 11.47 31.75
C LEU A 3 35.19 11.11 31.51
N SER A 4 34.27 11.54 32.37
CA SER A 4 32.84 11.30 32.24
C SER A 4 32.24 12.00 30.99
N ILE A 5 32.74 13.21 30.65
CA ILE A 5 32.34 13.90 29.42
C ILE A 5 32.80 13.15 28.17
N ARG A 6 34.04 12.62 28.18
CA ARG A 6 34.56 11.82 27.05
C ARG A 6 33.76 10.54 26.84
N ILE A 7 33.40 9.83 27.92
CA ILE A 7 32.60 8.62 27.87
C ILE A 7 31.19 8.96 27.29
N ALA A 8 30.57 10.05 27.75
CA ALA A 8 29.26 10.48 27.25
C ALA A 8 29.30 10.84 25.76
N VAL A 9 30.35 11.51 25.30
CA VAL A 9 30.52 11.83 23.86
C VAL A 9 30.71 10.58 23.03
N ILE A 10 31.56 9.64 23.51
CA ILE A 10 31.76 8.37 22.79
C ILE A 10 30.46 7.56 22.75
N ALA A 11 29.70 7.49 23.84
CA ALA A 11 28.42 6.78 23.86
C ALA A 11 27.40 7.41 22.90
N ALA A 12 27.34 8.75 22.84
CA ALA A 12 26.51 9.48 21.90
C ALA A 12 26.91 9.18 20.45
N LEU A 13 28.20 9.21 20.12
CA LEU A 13 28.71 8.88 18.79
C LEU A 13 28.40 7.43 18.41
N LEU A 14 28.59 6.48 19.34
CA LEU A 14 28.27 5.07 19.12
C LEU A 14 26.77 4.84 18.87
N MET A 15 25.90 5.63 19.50
CA MET A 15 24.46 5.57 19.29
C MET A 15 24.05 6.06 17.89
N TRP A 16 24.82 6.97 17.27
CA TRP A 16 24.59 7.44 15.91
C TRP A 16 25.13 6.54 14.81
N ILE A 17 26.10 5.66 15.13
CA ILE A 17 26.70 4.72 14.16
C ILE A 17 25.65 3.82 13.51
N PRO A 18 24.74 3.12 14.22
CA PRO A 18 23.72 2.29 13.62
C PRO A 18 22.78 3.07 12.70
N PHE A 19 22.41 4.29 13.09
CA PHE A 19 21.59 5.17 12.27
C PHE A 19 22.31 5.57 10.98
N TYR A 20 23.59 5.99 11.09
CA TYR A 20 24.39 6.38 9.93
C TYR A 20 24.65 5.20 9.00
N LEU A 21 25.02 4.03 9.55
CA LEU A 21 25.21 2.81 8.76
C LEU A 21 23.91 2.37 8.07
N ASN A 22 22.79 2.40 8.78
CA ASN A 22 21.50 2.08 8.21
C ASN A 22 21.14 3.03 7.07
N THR A 23 21.38 4.35 7.24
CA THR A 23 21.12 5.34 6.19
C THR A 23 22.07 5.18 4.99
N TYR A 24 23.33 4.81 5.24
CA TYR A 24 24.34 4.61 4.19
C TYR A 24 24.14 3.29 3.44
N TYR A 25 23.75 2.21 4.15
CA TYR A 25 23.52 0.89 3.58
C TYR A 25 22.06 0.63 3.18
N LEU A 26 21.14 1.56 3.46
CA LEU A 26 19.80 1.47 2.90
C LEU A 26 19.94 1.42 1.38
N LYS A 27 19.67 0.25 0.83
CA LYS A 27 19.61 0.07 -0.61
C LYS A 27 18.54 1.02 -1.16
N LYS A 28 18.97 2.02 -1.92
CA LYS A 28 18.00 2.81 -2.69
C LYS A 28 17.34 1.85 -3.66
N ILE A 29 16.02 1.86 -3.69
CA ILE A 29 15.27 1.13 -4.70
C ILE A 29 15.76 1.64 -6.06
N SER A 30 16.39 0.76 -6.83
CA SER A 30 16.80 1.05 -8.20
C SER A 30 15.66 0.68 -9.16
N ILE A 31 15.73 1.18 -10.39
CA ILE A 31 14.76 0.82 -11.44
C ILE A 31 14.75 -0.71 -11.67
N GLU A 32 15.89 -1.38 -11.47
CA GLU A 32 16.04 -2.84 -11.60
C GLU A 32 15.33 -3.64 -10.48
N ASP A 33 15.03 -2.99 -9.35
CA ASP A 33 14.30 -3.64 -8.24
C ASP A 33 12.77 -3.56 -8.42
N ILE A 34 12.29 -2.88 -9.47
CA ILE A 34 10.87 -2.69 -9.74
C ILE A 34 10.32 -3.92 -10.46
N PRO A 35 9.21 -4.52 -10.00
CA PRO A 35 8.59 -5.63 -10.70
C PRO A 35 8.24 -5.27 -12.14
N GLU A 36 8.62 -6.10 -13.12
CA GLU A 36 8.33 -5.88 -14.54
C GLU A 36 6.82 -5.78 -14.83
N THR A 37 6.00 -6.40 -13.99
CA THR A 37 4.52 -6.38 -14.09
C THR A 37 3.90 -5.12 -13.48
N GLY A 38 4.68 -4.30 -12.79
CA GLY A 38 4.21 -3.11 -12.11
C GLY A 38 4.12 -1.89 -13.02
N GLN A 39 3.15 -1.04 -12.74
CA GLN A 39 2.88 0.19 -13.48
C GLN A 39 2.69 1.36 -12.52
N TRP A 40 2.88 2.59 -13.01
CA TRP A 40 2.54 3.81 -12.30
C TRP A 40 1.39 4.52 -12.98
N VAL A 41 0.57 5.15 -12.17
CA VAL A 41 -0.43 6.10 -12.64
C VAL A 41 -0.29 7.40 -11.87
N GLN A 42 -0.33 8.52 -12.59
CA GLN A 42 -0.37 9.85 -11.99
C GLN A 42 -1.80 10.13 -11.53
N LEU A 43 -1.95 10.33 -10.22
CA LEU A 43 -3.17 10.82 -9.59
C LEU A 43 -2.99 12.28 -9.14
N GLU A 44 -4.02 12.89 -8.56
CA GLU A 44 -3.99 14.26 -8.07
C GLU A 44 -2.86 14.52 -7.06
N ASP A 45 -2.67 13.61 -6.11
CA ASP A 45 -1.71 13.74 -5.01
C ASP A 45 -0.31 13.16 -5.33
N GLY A 46 -0.09 12.56 -6.50
CA GLY A 46 1.18 11.96 -6.93
C GLY A 46 1.04 10.63 -7.67
N ASN A 47 2.16 9.92 -7.85
CA ASN A 47 2.20 8.66 -8.56
C ASN A 47 1.91 7.47 -7.64
N ILE A 48 0.97 6.62 -8.02
CA ILE A 48 0.66 5.33 -7.39
C ILE A 48 1.25 4.20 -8.23
N PHE A 49 1.94 3.29 -7.57
CA PHE A 49 2.40 2.04 -8.15
C PHE A 49 1.36 0.95 -7.93
N PHE A 50 1.06 0.17 -8.97
CA PHE A 50 0.07 -0.91 -8.92
C PHE A 50 0.48 -2.08 -9.83
N THR A 51 -0.10 -3.24 -9.58
CA THR A 51 0.02 -4.45 -10.40
C THR A 51 -1.34 -5.03 -10.71
N TRP A 52 -1.49 -5.56 -11.91
CA TRP A 52 -2.61 -6.38 -12.29
C TRP A 52 -2.18 -7.85 -12.41
N HIS A 53 -3.02 -8.74 -11.89
CA HIS A 53 -2.94 -10.18 -12.12
C HIS A 53 -4.24 -10.64 -12.79
N TYR A 54 -4.12 -11.32 -13.92
CA TYR A 54 -5.28 -11.68 -14.73
C TYR A 54 -5.45 -13.20 -14.83
N PRO A 55 -6.69 -13.72 -14.73
CA PRO A 55 -7.01 -15.09 -15.12
C PRO A 55 -6.93 -15.23 -16.65
N LYS A 56 -6.99 -16.47 -17.14
CA LYS A 56 -6.99 -16.75 -18.59
C LYS A 56 -8.13 -16.07 -19.33
N GLU A 57 -9.29 -15.97 -18.68
CA GLU A 57 -10.50 -15.32 -19.20
C GLU A 57 -10.95 -14.23 -18.23
N PRO A 58 -10.44 -13.00 -18.37
CA PRO A 58 -10.81 -11.90 -17.49
C PRO A 58 -12.28 -11.50 -17.64
N SER A 59 -12.95 -11.20 -16.53
CA SER A 59 -14.30 -10.67 -16.52
C SER A 59 -14.34 -9.34 -15.76
N LYS A 60 -15.03 -8.35 -16.31
CA LYS A 60 -15.24 -7.05 -15.65
C LYS A 60 -16.04 -7.13 -14.36
N ASP A 61 -16.85 -8.19 -14.21
CA ASP A 61 -17.67 -8.39 -13.01
C ASP A 61 -16.94 -9.13 -11.87
N LYS A 62 -15.72 -9.59 -12.12
CA LYS A 62 -14.89 -10.34 -11.18
C LYS A 62 -13.56 -9.63 -10.90
N ILE A 63 -13.65 -8.44 -10.32
CA ILE A 63 -12.47 -7.67 -9.93
C ILE A 63 -12.34 -7.66 -8.41
N VAL A 64 -11.14 -7.99 -7.92
CA VAL A 64 -10.74 -7.85 -6.52
C VAL A 64 -9.64 -6.81 -6.42
N VAL A 65 -9.79 -5.87 -5.49
CA VAL A 65 -8.76 -4.89 -5.16
C VAL A 65 -8.17 -5.20 -3.79
N LEU A 66 -6.86 -5.39 -3.75
CA LEU A 66 -6.11 -5.77 -2.55
C LEU A 66 -5.42 -4.54 -1.94
N VAL A 67 -5.79 -4.21 -0.70
CA VAL A 67 -5.39 -2.99 0.00
C VAL A 67 -4.54 -3.35 1.22
N HIS A 68 -3.23 -3.10 1.13
CA HIS A 68 -2.25 -3.51 2.13
C HIS A 68 -2.27 -2.67 3.42
N GLY A 69 -1.56 -3.14 4.45
CA GLY A 69 -1.43 -2.48 5.74
C GLY A 69 -0.35 -1.39 5.77
N PHE A 70 -0.08 -0.86 6.98
CA PHE A 70 0.86 0.26 7.18
C PHE A 70 2.32 -0.10 6.85
N SER A 71 2.78 -1.28 7.25
CA SER A 71 4.20 -1.67 7.19
C SER A 71 4.60 -2.53 6.01
N SER A 72 3.64 -3.04 5.25
CA SER A 72 3.87 -4.01 4.18
C SER A 72 3.35 -3.47 2.85
N PRO A 73 4.18 -3.31 1.82
CA PRO A 73 3.72 -3.00 0.45
C PRO A 73 2.88 -4.12 -0.16
N GLN A 74 2.40 -3.89 -1.39
CA GLN A 74 1.49 -4.80 -2.09
C GLN A 74 1.98 -6.25 -2.25
N PHE A 75 3.29 -6.51 -2.24
CA PHE A 75 3.84 -7.86 -2.35
C PHE A 75 3.33 -8.82 -1.25
N VAL A 76 2.80 -8.29 -0.13
CA VAL A 76 2.17 -9.12 0.92
C VAL A 76 1.00 -9.95 0.38
N TRP A 77 0.48 -9.58 -0.77
CA TRP A 77 -0.66 -10.20 -1.41
C TRP A 77 -0.32 -11.26 -2.47
N ASP A 78 0.96 -11.42 -2.86
CA ASP A 78 1.35 -12.25 -4.01
C ASP A 78 0.69 -13.64 -3.99
N GLY A 79 0.81 -14.40 -2.90
CA GLY A 79 0.21 -15.73 -2.81
C GLY A 79 -1.33 -15.72 -2.81
N ILE A 80 -1.95 -14.66 -2.27
CA ILE A 80 -3.42 -14.50 -2.29
C ILE A 80 -3.88 -14.09 -3.67
N ALA A 81 -3.14 -13.22 -4.35
CA ALA A 81 -3.44 -12.80 -5.71
C ALA A 81 -3.46 -14.00 -6.68
N GLU A 82 -2.48 -14.90 -6.58
CA GLU A 82 -2.43 -16.13 -7.38
C GLU A 82 -3.67 -17.00 -7.16
N LEU A 83 -4.06 -17.24 -5.91
CA LEU A 83 -5.25 -18.04 -5.58
C LEU A 83 -6.54 -17.41 -6.11
N LEU A 84 -6.67 -16.10 -6.06
CA LEU A 84 -7.81 -15.37 -6.61
C LEU A 84 -7.86 -15.43 -8.14
N VAL A 85 -6.70 -15.35 -8.79
CA VAL A 85 -6.56 -15.51 -10.25
C VAL A 85 -6.97 -16.93 -10.67
N ASP A 86 -6.55 -17.95 -9.94
CA ASP A 86 -6.94 -19.34 -10.19
C ASP A 86 -8.45 -19.56 -9.99
N ALA A 87 -9.08 -18.79 -9.11
CA ALA A 87 -10.53 -18.74 -8.91
C ALA A 87 -11.27 -17.89 -9.96
N GLY A 88 -10.56 -17.33 -10.94
CA GLY A 88 -11.13 -16.59 -12.07
C GLY A 88 -11.40 -15.11 -11.80
N TYR A 89 -10.74 -14.51 -10.81
CA TYR A 89 -10.80 -13.07 -10.54
C TYR A 89 -9.62 -12.34 -11.20
N SER A 90 -9.89 -11.14 -11.72
CA SER A 90 -8.85 -10.15 -12.01
C SER A 90 -8.50 -9.44 -10.72
N VAL A 91 -7.21 -9.35 -10.39
CA VAL A 91 -6.74 -8.81 -9.11
C VAL A 91 -5.91 -7.57 -9.34
N LEU A 92 -6.30 -6.46 -8.71
CA LEU A 92 -5.57 -5.20 -8.67
C LEU A 92 -4.96 -5.05 -7.28
N ALA A 93 -3.64 -4.98 -7.19
CA ALA A 93 -2.92 -4.63 -5.98
C ALA A 93 -2.16 -3.32 -6.19
N TYR A 94 -2.03 -2.49 -5.16
CA TYR A 94 -1.32 -1.21 -5.27
C TYR A 94 -0.59 -0.87 -3.98
N ASP A 95 0.41 -0.01 -4.09
CA ASP A 95 1.12 0.55 -2.95
C ASP A 95 0.47 1.88 -2.53
N HIS A 96 0.15 2.02 -1.25
CA HIS A 96 -0.27 3.30 -0.70
C HIS A 96 0.81 4.39 -0.89
N PHE A 97 0.41 5.65 -0.96
CA PHE A 97 1.36 6.75 -0.85
C PHE A 97 2.26 6.59 0.38
N GLY A 98 3.55 6.86 0.20
CA GLY A 98 4.55 6.69 1.24
C GLY A 98 5.03 5.25 1.47
N ARG A 99 4.54 4.28 0.70
CA ARG A 99 4.88 2.85 0.80
C ARG A 99 5.34 2.31 -0.52
N GLY A 100 6.04 1.17 -0.47
CA GLY A 100 6.51 0.45 -1.65
C GLY A 100 7.16 1.36 -2.68
N TYR A 101 6.70 1.23 -3.90
CA TYR A 101 7.16 2.00 -5.04
C TYR A 101 6.34 3.27 -5.31
N SER A 102 5.20 3.47 -4.62
CA SER A 102 4.41 4.69 -4.74
C SER A 102 5.14 5.93 -4.22
N GLU A 103 4.77 7.07 -4.75
CA GLU A 103 5.35 8.37 -4.40
C GLU A 103 5.16 8.70 -2.91
N ARG A 104 6.02 9.59 -2.41
CA ARG A 104 6.01 10.08 -1.03
C ARG A 104 5.74 11.59 -1.01
N PRO A 105 4.51 12.02 -1.38
CA PRO A 105 4.18 13.43 -1.41
C PRO A 105 4.31 14.07 -0.02
N ARG A 106 4.74 15.34 0.02
CA ARG A 106 4.89 16.09 1.27
C ARG A 106 3.56 16.73 1.68
N ILE A 107 2.58 15.90 1.95
CA ILE A 107 1.23 16.28 2.34
C ILE A 107 0.81 15.51 3.60
N LYS A 108 -0.35 15.84 4.15
CA LYS A 108 -0.91 15.12 5.28
C LYS A 108 -1.39 13.73 4.85
N TYR A 109 -0.95 12.71 5.57
CA TYR A 109 -1.36 11.32 5.36
C TYR A 109 -2.55 11.01 6.29
N ASP A 110 -3.76 11.29 5.82
CA ASP A 110 -5.02 11.04 6.52
C ASP A 110 -5.91 10.07 5.75
N HIS A 111 -7.10 9.81 6.28
CA HIS A 111 -8.06 8.91 5.64
C HIS A 111 -8.47 9.38 4.25
N ASP A 112 -8.68 10.69 4.10
CA ASP A 112 -9.15 11.26 2.84
C ASP A 112 -8.14 11.08 1.72
N LEU A 113 -6.84 11.17 2.02
CA LEU A 113 -5.78 10.90 1.05
C LEU A 113 -5.87 9.46 0.50
N TYR A 114 -6.02 8.46 1.39
CA TYR A 114 -6.07 7.07 0.96
C TYR A 114 -7.37 6.73 0.22
N ILE A 115 -8.50 7.36 0.59
CA ILE A 115 -9.78 7.21 -0.11
C ILE A 115 -9.67 7.82 -1.51
N ARG A 116 -9.16 9.05 -1.65
CA ARG A 116 -8.94 9.68 -2.96
C ARG A 116 -7.99 8.87 -3.84
N ALA A 117 -6.91 8.32 -3.25
CA ALA A 117 -5.96 7.49 -3.97
C ALA A 117 -6.62 6.22 -4.52
N LEU A 118 -7.42 5.51 -3.71
CA LEU A 118 -8.15 4.32 -4.15
C LEU A 118 -9.18 4.69 -5.22
N ASN A 119 -9.95 5.75 -5.03
CA ASN A 119 -10.93 6.21 -6.00
C ASN A 119 -10.27 6.58 -7.34
N GLY A 120 -9.22 7.41 -7.29
CA GLY A 120 -8.49 7.82 -8.48
C GLY A 120 -7.82 6.65 -9.21
N LEU A 121 -7.34 5.63 -8.46
CA LEU A 121 -6.81 4.40 -9.06
C LEU A 121 -7.90 3.66 -9.82
N LEU A 122 -9.07 3.43 -9.22
CA LEU A 122 -10.21 2.76 -9.90
C LEU A 122 -10.61 3.49 -11.17
N GLU A 123 -10.75 4.82 -11.10
CA GLU A 123 -11.09 5.65 -12.26
C GLU A 123 -10.02 5.59 -13.36
N SER A 124 -8.74 5.67 -12.98
CA SER A 124 -7.63 5.60 -13.94
C SER A 124 -7.56 4.27 -14.68
N GLN A 125 -8.04 3.19 -14.04
CA GLN A 125 -8.11 1.85 -14.63
C GLN A 125 -9.42 1.59 -15.36
N SER A 126 -10.29 2.60 -15.54
CA SER A 126 -11.61 2.48 -16.17
C SER A 126 -12.47 1.36 -15.56
N ILE A 127 -12.44 1.25 -14.24
CA ILE A 127 -13.24 0.28 -13.49
C ILE A 127 -14.59 0.91 -13.20
N ASP A 128 -15.57 0.63 -14.05
CA ASP A 128 -16.92 1.19 -13.98
C ASP A 128 -17.92 0.28 -13.25
N THR A 129 -17.50 -0.93 -12.88
CA THR A 129 -18.34 -1.91 -12.16
C THR A 129 -17.93 -1.99 -10.68
N PRO A 130 -18.88 -2.28 -9.77
CA PRO A 130 -18.53 -2.48 -8.37
C PRO A 130 -17.51 -3.61 -8.16
N VAL A 131 -16.53 -3.38 -7.29
CA VAL A 131 -15.41 -4.30 -7.03
C VAL A 131 -15.49 -4.96 -5.67
N HIS A 132 -14.84 -6.11 -5.52
CA HIS A 132 -14.58 -6.72 -4.23
C HIS A 132 -13.33 -6.05 -3.61
N LEU A 133 -13.45 -5.54 -2.38
CA LEU A 133 -12.34 -4.95 -1.64
C LEU A 133 -11.86 -5.91 -0.56
N VAL A 134 -10.56 -6.18 -0.52
CA VAL A 134 -9.91 -6.95 0.54
C VAL A 134 -8.85 -6.08 1.20
N GLY A 135 -8.97 -5.82 2.48
CA GLY A 135 -8.06 -4.92 3.21
C GLY A 135 -7.49 -5.56 4.46
N TYR A 136 -6.18 -5.43 4.62
CA TYR A 136 -5.42 -5.91 5.77
C TYR A 136 -4.98 -4.76 6.66
N SER A 137 -5.18 -4.88 7.98
CA SER A 137 -4.72 -3.89 8.97
C SER A 137 -5.21 -2.47 8.63
N MET A 138 -4.31 -1.51 8.37
CA MET A 138 -4.67 -0.15 7.92
C MET A 138 -5.50 -0.17 6.63
N GLY A 139 -5.19 -1.06 5.69
CA GLY A 139 -5.96 -1.23 4.45
C GLY A 139 -7.41 -1.60 4.72
N GLY A 140 -7.67 -2.38 5.79
CA GLY A 140 -9.04 -2.68 6.24
C GLY A 140 -9.80 -1.42 6.66
N ALA A 141 -9.16 -0.48 7.39
CA ALA A 141 -9.76 0.79 7.72
C ALA A 141 -10.03 1.65 6.47
N VAL A 142 -9.07 1.68 5.53
CA VAL A 142 -9.22 2.43 4.26
C VAL A 142 -10.43 1.94 3.49
N ILE A 143 -10.57 0.62 3.27
CA ILE A 143 -11.70 0.10 2.48
C ILE A 143 -13.04 0.21 3.21
N ALA A 144 -13.06 0.19 4.54
CA ALA A 144 -14.28 0.42 5.31
C ALA A 144 -14.79 1.86 5.12
N HIS A 145 -13.91 2.86 5.22
CA HIS A 145 -14.24 4.26 4.95
C HIS A 145 -14.57 4.50 3.48
N PHE A 146 -13.87 3.83 2.56
CA PHE A 146 -14.19 3.90 1.14
C PHE A 146 -15.59 3.36 0.85
N ALA A 147 -15.97 2.22 1.43
CA ALA A 147 -17.30 1.64 1.26
C ALA A 147 -18.42 2.51 1.85
N ASP A 148 -18.13 3.24 2.93
CA ASP A 148 -19.08 4.20 3.52
C ASP A 148 -19.35 5.40 2.59
N SER A 149 -18.31 5.90 1.92
CA SER A 149 -18.40 7.10 1.06
C SER A 149 -18.67 6.80 -0.42
N HIS A 150 -18.36 5.60 -0.91
CA HIS A 150 -18.45 5.17 -2.33
C HIS A 150 -19.10 3.78 -2.45
N GLY A 151 -20.17 3.55 -1.69
CA GLY A 151 -20.84 2.24 -1.63
C GLY A 151 -21.28 1.69 -3.00
N GLU A 152 -21.59 2.57 -3.95
CA GLU A 152 -21.97 2.22 -5.32
C GLU A 152 -20.82 1.57 -6.12
N LYS A 153 -19.56 1.82 -5.72
CA LYS A 153 -18.35 1.21 -6.32
C LYS A 153 -17.95 -0.12 -5.65
N VAL A 154 -18.67 -0.54 -4.61
CA VAL A 154 -18.28 -1.67 -3.76
C VAL A 154 -19.27 -2.81 -3.85
N LYS A 155 -18.81 -3.98 -4.27
CA LYS A 155 -19.57 -5.22 -4.34
C LYS A 155 -19.54 -6.00 -3.03
N SER A 156 -18.38 -6.04 -2.40
CA SER A 156 -18.19 -6.61 -1.05
C SER A 156 -16.92 -6.10 -0.39
N VAL A 157 -16.86 -6.20 0.93
CA VAL A 157 -15.71 -5.82 1.75
C VAL A 157 -15.26 -7.03 2.56
N SER A 158 -13.98 -7.39 2.48
CA SER A 158 -13.34 -8.41 3.30
C SER A 158 -12.26 -7.78 4.17
N LEU A 159 -12.43 -7.85 5.48
CA LEU A 159 -11.55 -7.23 6.47
C LEU A 159 -10.66 -8.28 7.12
N ILE A 160 -9.34 -8.13 6.98
CA ILE A 160 -8.34 -9.01 7.59
C ILE A 160 -7.62 -8.22 8.69
N ALA A 161 -7.87 -8.58 9.95
CA ALA A 161 -7.29 -7.91 11.13
C ALA A 161 -7.30 -6.37 11.01
N PRO A 162 -8.45 -5.72 10.72
CA PRO A 162 -8.50 -4.31 10.37
C PRO A 162 -8.07 -3.42 11.55
N ALA A 163 -7.33 -2.35 11.24
CA ALA A 163 -6.98 -1.33 12.22
C ALA A 163 -8.22 -0.48 12.57
N GLY A 164 -8.28 0.02 13.81
CA GLY A 164 -9.32 0.96 14.25
C GLY A 164 -10.66 0.33 14.64
N THR A 165 -10.81 -0.97 14.57
CA THR A 165 -11.98 -1.69 15.11
C THR A 165 -11.86 -1.83 16.63
N MET A 166 -11.79 -0.72 17.34
CA MET A 166 -12.02 -0.79 18.78
C MET A 166 -13.53 -0.87 19.01
N ILE A 167 -14.00 -2.05 19.35
CA ILE A 167 -15.33 -2.25 19.92
C ILE A 167 -15.35 -1.47 21.23
N LYS A 168 -16.20 -0.46 21.33
CA LYS A 168 -16.50 0.20 22.59
C LYS A 168 -17.39 -0.69 23.42
#